data_a8e3422ecea083faf050fd79ca1f46a3
#
_entry.id   a8e3422ecea083faf050fd79ca1f46a3
#
_cell.length_a   1.000
_cell.length_b   1.000
_cell.length_c   1.000
_cell.angle_alpha   90.00
_cell.angle_beta   90.00
_cell.angle_gamma   90.00
#
_symmetry.space_group_name_H-M   'P 1'
#
loop_
_entity.id
_entity.type
_entity.pdbx_description
1 polymer ?
#
loop_
_entity_poly.entity_id
_entity_poly.type
_entity_poly.pdbx_seq_one_letter_code
_entity_poly.pdbx_strand_id
1 'polypeptide(L)'
;MPNQTELSETITNCLHTICEAIESGDYDRFLSVGNEAYVEGITQEQFESVSQQLAPRMASGYDTVYFGQLKQSQYQIYLWKLSFEDDGDEYVIRMTVDGDRVAGILIT
;
A
#
# COMPACT_ATOMS: atom_id res chain seq x y z
N MET A 1 8.02 -3.46 -26.91
CA MET A 1 7.01 -2.54 -26.46
C MET A 1 6.78 -2.66 -24.96
N PRO A 2 6.83 -1.57 -24.22
CA PRO A 2 6.65 -1.69 -22.78
C PRO A 2 5.25 -2.22 -22.47
N ASN A 3 5.19 -3.12 -21.54
CA ASN A 3 3.94 -3.64 -21.05
C ASN A 3 3.33 -2.60 -20.10
N GLN A 4 2.14 -2.11 -20.42
CA GLN A 4 1.48 -1.07 -19.63
C GLN A 4 1.09 -1.55 -18.23
N THR A 5 1.09 -2.85 -18.01
CA THR A 5 0.80 -3.41 -16.69
C THR A 5 2.06 -3.60 -15.84
N GLU A 6 3.24 -3.35 -16.40
CA GLU A 6 4.47 -3.43 -15.63
C GLU A 6 4.57 -2.25 -14.66
N LEU A 7 4.89 -2.58 -13.43
CA LEU A 7 5.13 -1.58 -12.40
C LEU A 7 6.59 -1.16 -12.41
N SER A 8 6.83 0.13 -12.19
CA SER A 8 8.19 0.59 -11.94
C SER A 8 8.69 0.00 -10.62
N GLU A 9 9.99 -0.12 -10.51
CA GLU A 9 10.65 -0.56 -9.29
C GLU A 9 10.30 0.35 -8.11
N THR A 10 10.23 1.65 -8.37
CA THR A 10 9.87 2.64 -7.34
C THR A 10 8.49 2.36 -6.74
N ILE A 11 7.49 2.10 -7.58
CA ILE A 11 6.12 1.81 -7.12
C ILE A 11 6.08 0.50 -6.35
N THR A 12 6.74 -0.53 -6.86
CA THR A 12 6.82 -1.82 -6.18
C THR A 12 7.48 -1.69 -4.81
N ASN A 13 8.55 -0.93 -4.72
CA ASN A 13 9.26 -0.70 -3.46
C ASN A 13 8.41 0.08 -2.47
N CYS A 14 7.62 1.06 -2.93
CA CYS A 14 6.68 1.77 -2.06
C CYS A 14 5.67 0.81 -1.45
N LEU A 15 5.08 -0.07 -2.27
CA LEU A 15 4.13 -1.06 -1.77
C LEU A 15 4.76 -1.99 -0.74
N HIS A 16 5.95 -2.51 -1.02
CA HIS A 16 6.65 -3.40 -0.10
C HIS A 16 6.96 -2.70 1.22
N THR A 17 7.41 -1.46 1.16
CA THR A 17 7.70 -0.67 2.36
C THR A 17 6.45 -0.48 3.21
N ILE A 18 5.33 -0.14 2.57
CA ILE A 18 4.05 0.03 3.26
C ILE A 18 3.62 -1.27 3.94
N CYS A 19 3.67 -2.40 3.21
CA CYS A 19 3.27 -3.69 3.76
C CYS A 19 4.16 -4.10 4.93
N GLU A 20 5.47 -3.94 4.80
CA GLU A 20 6.40 -4.27 5.88
C GLU A 20 6.18 -3.38 7.10
N ALA A 21 5.91 -2.10 6.88
CA ALA A 21 5.65 -1.16 7.97
C ALA A 21 4.36 -1.52 8.72
N ILE A 22 3.32 -1.92 8.00
CA ILE A 22 2.06 -2.36 8.62
C ILE A 22 2.29 -3.62 9.44
N GLU A 23 3.03 -4.58 8.90
CA GLU A 23 3.30 -5.83 9.58
C GLU A 23 4.14 -5.62 10.85
N SER A 24 5.11 -4.72 10.81
CA SER A 24 6.01 -4.45 11.94
C SER A 24 5.50 -3.36 12.88
N GLY A 25 4.45 -2.63 12.50
CA GLY A 25 3.94 -1.52 13.29
C GLY A 25 4.82 -0.28 13.27
N ASP A 26 5.58 -0.09 12.21
CA ASP A 26 6.56 1.01 12.09
C ASP A 26 5.96 2.20 11.36
N TYR A 27 5.37 3.12 12.10
CA TYR A 27 4.70 4.30 11.53
C TYR A 27 5.68 5.20 10.77
N ASP A 28 6.88 5.42 11.28
CA ASP A 28 7.86 6.28 10.60
C ASP A 28 8.24 5.71 9.24
N ARG A 29 8.43 4.41 9.16
CA ARG A 29 8.73 3.73 7.90
C ARG A 29 7.55 3.82 6.94
N PHE A 30 6.33 3.66 7.45
CA PHE A 30 5.10 3.79 6.68
C PHE A 30 5.02 5.18 6.02
N LEU A 31 5.39 6.23 6.75
CA LEU A 31 5.36 7.59 6.25
C LEU A 31 6.48 7.90 5.25
N SER A 32 7.56 7.12 5.27
CA SER A 32 8.79 7.43 4.51
C SER A 32 8.58 7.46 2.99
N VAL A 33 7.57 6.79 2.48
CA VAL A 33 7.31 6.70 1.03
C VAL A 33 6.42 7.83 0.52
N GLY A 34 5.85 8.62 1.42
CA GLY A 34 4.80 9.56 1.08
C GLY A 34 5.23 11.00 0.92
N ASN A 35 4.36 11.77 0.29
CA ASN A 35 4.48 13.22 0.25
C ASN A 35 3.77 13.83 1.46
N GLU A 36 3.68 15.17 1.50
CA GLU A 36 3.09 15.89 2.62
C GLU A 36 1.62 15.49 2.84
N ALA A 37 0.85 15.35 1.76
CA ALA A 37 -0.56 14.95 1.85
C ALA A 37 -0.73 13.58 2.50
N TYR A 38 0.13 12.64 2.16
CA TYR A 38 0.14 11.29 2.74
C TYR A 38 0.48 11.34 4.23
N VAL A 39 1.53 12.08 4.57
CA VAL A 39 2.00 12.20 5.96
C VAL A 39 0.92 12.85 6.84
N GLU A 40 0.27 13.90 6.33
CA GLU A 40 -0.78 14.60 7.07
C GLU A 40 -2.11 13.85 7.10
N GLY A 41 -2.36 13.03 6.08
CA GLY A 41 -3.65 12.36 5.90
C GLY A 41 -3.84 11.12 6.77
N ILE A 42 -2.79 10.56 7.33
CA ILE A 42 -2.85 9.32 8.10
C ILE A 42 -2.22 9.54 9.47
N THR A 43 -3.05 9.52 10.50
CA THR A 43 -2.55 9.70 11.87
C THR A 43 -1.92 8.40 12.36
N GLN A 44 -1.08 8.51 13.38
CA GLN A 44 -0.49 7.35 14.02
C GLN A 44 -1.56 6.41 14.57
N GLU A 45 -2.63 6.97 15.13
CA GLU A 45 -3.73 6.18 15.68
C GLU A 45 -4.42 5.36 14.58
N GLN A 46 -4.67 5.97 13.41
CA GLN A 46 -5.26 5.26 12.28
C GLN A 46 -4.33 4.15 11.78
N PHE A 47 -3.04 4.44 11.68
CA PHE A 47 -2.05 3.45 11.27
C PHE A 47 -2.01 2.28 12.24
N GLU A 48 -1.97 2.56 13.55
CA GLU A 48 -1.92 1.51 14.56
C GLU A 48 -3.14 0.61 14.52
N SER A 49 -4.33 1.19 14.27
CA SER A 49 -5.56 0.42 14.13
C SER A 49 -5.48 -0.57 12.97
N VAL A 50 -5.00 -0.12 11.82
CA VAL A 50 -4.81 -0.98 10.65
C VAL A 50 -3.76 -2.05 10.91
N SER A 51 -2.64 -1.66 11.50
CA SER A 51 -1.56 -2.59 11.84
C SER A 51 -2.02 -3.69 12.78
N GLN A 52 -2.78 -3.34 13.82
CA GLN A 52 -3.30 -4.31 14.77
C GLN A 52 -4.23 -5.33 14.11
N GLN A 53 -4.99 -4.91 13.11
CA GLN A 53 -5.89 -5.80 12.40
C GLN A 53 -5.16 -6.68 11.38
N LEU A 54 -4.21 -6.14 10.68
CA LEU A 54 -3.57 -6.83 9.56
C LEU A 54 -2.30 -7.57 9.91
N ALA A 55 -1.52 -7.07 10.87
CA ALA A 55 -0.22 -7.67 11.19
C ALA A 55 -0.31 -9.15 11.56
N PRO A 56 -1.27 -9.59 12.40
CA PRO A 56 -1.38 -11.02 12.73
C PRO A 56 -1.67 -11.89 11.50
N ARG A 57 -2.48 -11.38 10.58
CA ARG A 57 -2.80 -12.09 9.35
C ARG A 57 -1.61 -12.11 8.39
N MET A 58 -0.87 -11.01 8.30
CA MET A 58 0.32 -10.92 7.46
C MET A 58 1.43 -11.82 7.98
N ALA A 59 1.52 -12.02 9.28
CA ALA A 59 2.52 -12.88 9.90
C ALA A 59 2.38 -14.35 9.47
N SER A 60 1.17 -14.79 9.13
CA SER A 60 0.95 -16.16 8.63
C SER A 60 1.30 -16.32 7.15
N GLY A 61 1.62 -15.23 6.48
CA GLY A 61 1.94 -15.18 5.07
C GLY A 61 0.88 -14.40 4.29
N TYR A 62 1.33 -13.57 3.37
CA TYR A 62 0.44 -12.80 2.51
C TYR A 62 1.02 -12.67 1.12
N ASP A 63 0.17 -12.31 0.17
CA ASP A 63 0.57 -12.09 -1.21
C ASP A 63 -0.15 -10.88 -1.78
N THR A 64 0.49 -10.18 -2.72
CA THR A 64 -0.11 -9.07 -3.43
C THR A 64 -0.08 -9.36 -4.92
N VAL A 65 -1.25 -9.21 -5.56
CA VAL A 65 -1.39 -9.44 -7.00
C VAL A 65 -1.83 -8.14 -7.64
N TYR A 66 -1.03 -7.67 -8.58
CA TYR A 66 -1.30 -6.40 -9.26
C TYR A 66 -2.52 -6.52 -10.17
N PHE A 67 -3.50 -5.64 -9.99
CA PHE A 67 -4.70 -5.59 -10.82
C PHE A 67 -4.58 -4.62 -11.99
N GLY A 68 -3.88 -3.51 -11.79
CA GLY A 68 -3.77 -2.49 -12.83
C GLY A 68 -3.68 -1.09 -12.25
N GLN A 69 -3.74 -0.12 -13.13
CA GLN A 69 -3.66 1.28 -12.72
C GLN A 69 -4.69 2.11 -13.46
N LEU A 70 -5.03 3.25 -12.88
CA LEU A 70 -5.87 4.23 -13.53
C LEU A 70 -5.34 5.62 -13.24
N LYS A 71 -5.77 6.57 -14.06
CA LYS A 71 -5.38 7.96 -13.90
C LYS A 71 -6.60 8.76 -13.51
N GLN A 72 -6.47 9.53 -12.42
CA GLN A 72 -7.52 10.47 -12.00
C GLN A 72 -6.87 11.81 -11.70
N SER A 73 -7.30 12.84 -12.43
CA SER A 73 -6.68 14.16 -12.37
C SER A 73 -5.19 14.04 -12.68
N GLN A 74 -4.34 14.48 -11.78
CA GLN A 74 -2.88 14.45 -11.94
C GLN A 74 -2.25 13.20 -11.32
N TYR A 75 -3.07 12.33 -10.72
CA TYR A 75 -2.55 11.20 -9.94
C TYR A 75 -2.60 9.91 -10.74
N GLN A 76 -1.66 9.02 -10.45
CA GLN A 76 -1.71 7.62 -10.86
C GLN A 76 -2.17 6.80 -9.67
N ILE A 77 -3.11 5.89 -9.90
CA ILE A 77 -3.66 5.05 -8.84
C ILE A 77 -3.42 3.60 -9.20
N TYR A 78 -2.74 2.90 -8.31
CA TYR A 78 -2.36 1.49 -8.51
C TYR A 78 -3.20 0.61 -7.60
N LEU A 79 -3.60 -0.55 -8.11
CA LEU A 79 -4.51 -1.45 -7.42
C LEU A 79 -3.91 -2.85 -7.33
N TRP A 80 -3.96 -3.43 -6.15
CA TRP A 80 -3.51 -4.81 -5.90
C TRP A 80 -4.56 -5.55 -5.10
N LYS A 81 -4.60 -6.87 -5.29
CA LYS A 81 -5.30 -7.76 -4.36
C LYS A 81 -4.34 -8.13 -3.24
N LEU A 82 -4.79 -8.04 -2.01
CA LEU A 82 -4.04 -8.50 -0.83
C LEU A 82 -4.76 -9.74 -0.30
N SER A 83 -4.07 -10.87 -0.29
CA SER A 83 -4.60 -12.13 0.21
C SER A 83 -3.67 -12.69 1.29
N PHE A 84 -4.20 -13.59 2.10
CA PHE A 84 -3.50 -14.14 3.25
C PHE A 84 -3.55 -15.66 3.25
N GLU A 85 -2.54 -16.29 3.86
CA GLU A 85 -2.49 -17.73 3.97
C GLU A 85 -3.54 -18.30 4.93
N ASP A 86 -4.16 -17.45 5.76
CA ASP A 86 -5.19 -17.86 6.69
C ASP A 86 -6.55 -18.15 6.03
N ASP A 87 -6.64 -17.97 4.71
CA ASP A 87 -7.84 -18.26 3.92
C ASP A 87 -9.04 -17.38 4.30
N GLY A 88 -8.80 -16.26 4.97
CA GLY A 88 -9.83 -15.30 5.35
C GLY A 88 -10.07 -14.26 4.27
N ASP A 89 -10.76 -13.19 4.65
CA ASP A 89 -11.12 -12.12 3.73
C ASP A 89 -9.89 -11.52 3.05
N GLU A 90 -10.08 -11.17 1.79
CA GLU A 90 -9.07 -10.49 0.98
C GLU A 90 -9.42 -9.01 0.88
N TYR A 91 -8.43 -8.20 0.53
CA TYR A 91 -8.62 -6.74 0.42
C TYR A 91 -8.07 -6.23 -0.90
N VAL A 92 -8.51 -5.03 -1.26
CA VAL A 92 -7.91 -4.26 -2.35
C VAL A 92 -7.04 -3.16 -1.74
N ILE A 93 -5.80 -3.09 -2.19
CA ILE A 93 -4.91 -1.97 -1.86
C ILE A 93 -5.03 -0.97 -2.99
N ARG A 94 -5.40 0.27 -2.64
CA ARG A 94 -5.49 1.38 -3.58
C ARG A 94 -4.45 2.42 -3.18
N MET A 95 -3.40 2.58 -3.99
CA MET A 95 -2.29 3.48 -3.70
C MET A 95 -2.28 4.62 -4.71
N THR A 96 -2.51 5.84 -4.23
CA THR A 96 -2.47 7.05 -5.05
C THR A 96 -1.06 7.61 -5.03
N VAL A 97 -0.53 7.91 -6.20
CA VAL A 97 0.86 8.36 -6.36
C VAL A 97 0.90 9.67 -7.11
N ASP A 98 1.72 10.59 -6.61
CA ASP A 98 2.01 11.86 -7.23
C ASP A 98 3.50 11.86 -7.60
N GLY A 99 3.79 11.70 -8.89
CA GLY A 99 5.17 11.51 -9.34
C GLY A 99 5.73 10.18 -8.85
N ASP A 100 6.71 10.22 -7.97
CA ASP A 100 7.33 9.04 -7.38
C ASP A 100 7.05 8.90 -5.87
N ARG A 101 6.14 9.74 -5.33
CA ARG A 101 5.78 9.75 -3.91
C ARG A 101 4.33 9.33 -3.72
N VAL A 102 4.08 8.59 -2.68
CA VAL A 102 2.71 8.17 -2.34
C VAL A 102 1.94 9.36 -1.77
N ALA A 103 0.75 9.60 -2.30
CA ALA A 103 -0.14 10.68 -1.86
C ALA A 103 -1.29 10.17 -0.99
N GLY A 104 -1.59 8.88 -1.05
CA GLY A 104 -2.63 8.27 -0.24
C GLY A 104 -2.64 6.77 -0.40
N ILE A 105 -3.25 6.08 0.57
CA ILE A 105 -3.42 4.64 0.52
C ILE A 105 -4.74 4.27 1.19
N LEU A 106 -5.41 3.28 0.62
CA LEU A 106 -6.65 2.75 1.15
C LEU A 106 -6.63 1.23 1.00
N ILE A 107 -6.96 0.54 2.05
CA ILE A 107 -7.05 -0.93 2.07
C ILE A 107 -8.48 -1.27 2.51
N THR A 108 -9.25 -1.82 1.60
CA THR A 108 -10.67 -2.13 1.86
C THR A 108 -11.08 -3.53 1.44
#